data_e48c80f36e75cf4fed318afb56bb7f73
#
_entry.id   e48c80f36e75cf4fed318afb56bb7f73
#
_cell.length_a   1.000
_cell.length_b   1.000
_cell.length_c   1.000
_cell.angle_alpha   90.00
_cell.angle_beta   90.00
_cell.angle_gamma   90.00
#
_symmetry.space_group_name_H-M   'P 1'
#
loop_
_entity.id
_entity.type
_entity.pdbx_description
1 polymer ?
#
loop_
_entity_poly.entity_id
_entity_poly.type
_entity_poly.pdbx_seq_one_letter_code
_entity_poly.pdbx_strand_id
1 'polypeptide(L)'
;MQIAPARESTEQPASNRQFLLVDDHPILRDAISQTLSDLLPGSRTDLATSIQESRHRLATGRRYDYVLLDLQLPDCAGHESLAQMRALAPDTPIIVVTGESSRDVIVRCLEMGALGYIPKSLQADVVRHALRLAISGQVYVPREALAAPGSERPARPATPAPRNPRALGLTARQVDVLRLMMQGLPNKLICRELQLAEGTVKVHVSAVLRALAVTSRTQAVITARDVGVDFKH
;
A
#
# COMPACT_ATOMS: atom_id res chain seq x y z
N MET A 1 -22.27 -36.34 -16.50
CA MET A 1 -22.21 -35.01 -15.86
C MET A 1 -20.77 -34.84 -15.33
N GLN A 2 -19.90 -34.25 -16.17
CA GLN A 2 -18.48 -34.15 -15.94
C GLN A 2 -18.20 -32.89 -15.13
N ILE A 3 -17.62 -33.07 -13.94
CA ILE A 3 -17.22 -31.96 -13.07
C ILE A 3 -15.90 -31.40 -13.63
N ALA A 4 -15.92 -30.13 -14.06
CA ALA A 4 -14.73 -29.44 -14.51
C ALA A 4 -13.75 -29.26 -13.34
N PRO A 5 -12.42 -29.44 -13.54
CA PRO A 5 -11.44 -29.27 -12.48
C PRO A 5 -11.32 -27.78 -12.10
N ALA A 6 -11.24 -27.55 -10.81
CA ALA A 6 -10.96 -26.24 -10.22
C ALA A 6 -9.66 -25.67 -10.80
N ARG A 7 -9.69 -24.41 -11.25
CA ARG A 7 -8.50 -23.66 -11.68
C ARG A 7 -7.57 -23.54 -10.47
N GLU A 8 -6.50 -24.28 -10.50
CA GLU A 8 -5.35 -24.10 -9.61
C GLU A 8 -4.80 -22.70 -9.85
N SER A 9 -4.82 -21.88 -8.81
CA SER A 9 -4.12 -20.61 -8.76
C SER A 9 -2.63 -20.92 -8.81
N THR A 10 -2.01 -20.80 -9.97
CA THR A 10 -0.60 -20.96 -10.18
C THR A 10 0.12 -19.85 -9.39
N GLU A 11 0.58 -20.17 -8.18
CA GLU A 11 1.59 -19.36 -7.49
C GLU A 11 2.83 -19.35 -8.38
N GLN A 12 3.03 -18.28 -9.15
CA GLN A 12 4.27 -18.07 -9.87
C GLN A 12 5.41 -17.99 -8.83
N PRO A 13 6.52 -18.70 -9.06
CA PRO A 13 7.66 -18.63 -8.16
C PRO A 13 8.12 -17.16 -8.04
N ALA A 14 8.47 -16.75 -6.83
CA ALA A 14 8.84 -15.37 -6.46
C ALA A 14 10.02 -14.78 -7.25
N SER A 15 10.66 -15.57 -8.12
CA SER A 15 11.93 -15.32 -8.79
C SER A 15 11.85 -14.66 -10.17
N ASN A 16 10.67 -14.23 -10.66
CA ASN A 16 10.58 -13.60 -11.99
C ASN A 16 9.58 -12.44 -12.05
N ARG A 17 9.60 -11.58 -11.03
CA ARG A 17 8.71 -10.42 -10.98
C ARG A 17 9.16 -9.35 -11.98
N GLN A 18 8.17 -8.72 -12.64
CA GLN A 18 8.38 -7.63 -13.59
C GLN A 18 7.93 -6.31 -12.95
N PHE A 19 8.85 -5.35 -12.90
CA PHE A 19 8.59 -4.02 -12.37
C PHE A 19 8.66 -2.98 -13.49
N LEU A 20 7.78 -1.98 -13.43
CA LEU A 20 7.93 -0.74 -14.18
C LEU A 20 8.26 0.37 -13.19
N LEU A 21 9.44 0.94 -13.27
CA LEU A 21 9.88 2.08 -12.45
C LEU A 21 9.82 3.36 -13.28
N VAL A 22 8.96 4.27 -12.85
CA VAL A 22 8.66 5.53 -13.53
C VAL A 22 9.19 6.68 -12.67
N ASP A 23 10.33 7.23 -13.04
CA ASP A 23 11.01 8.30 -12.31
C ASP A 23 12.02 8.97 -13.25
N ASP A 24 12.12 10.28 -13.26
CA ASP A 24 13.07 11.04 -14.09
C ASP A 24 14.44 11.24 -13.44
N HIS A 25 14.61 10.84 -12.17
CA HIS A 25 15.85 10.97 -11.41
C HIS A 25 16.78 9.74 -11.60
N PRO A 26 17.86 9.81 -12.37
CA PRO A 26 18.66 8.63 -12.72
C PRO A 26 19.27 7.91 -11.51
N ILE A 27 19.86 8.66 -10.56
CA ILE A 27 20.49 8.08 -9.37
C ILE A 27 19.50 7.27 -8.54
N LEU A 28 18.27 7.76 -8.39
CA LEU A 28 17.24 7.07 -7.62
C LEU A 28 16.73 5.82 -8.34
N ARG A 29 16.56 5.88 -9.67
CA ARG A 29 16.20 4.71 -10.47
C ARG A 29 17.21 3.58 -10.29
N ASP A 30 18.50 3.90 -10.35
CA ASP A 30 19.55 2.90 -10.16
C ASP A 30 19.50 2.30 -8.75
N ALA A 31 19.36 3.14 -7.72
CA ALA A 31 19.26 2.70 -6.33
C ALA A 31 18.03 1.81 -6.06
N ILE A 32 16.86 2.18 -6.60
CA ILE A 32 15.64 1.38 -6.46
C ILE A 32 15.76 0.07 -7.25
N SER A 33 16.27 0.11 -8.49
CA SER A 33 16.46 -1.08 -9.31
C SER A 33 17.39 -2.08 -8.63
N GLN A 34 18.51 -1.60 -8.07
CA GLN A 34 19.43 -2.45 -7.30
C GLN A 34 18.73 -3.04 -6.07
N THR A 35 17.97 -2.22 -5.33
CA THR A 35 17.22 -2.67 -4.16
C THR A 35 16.20 -3.75 -4.51
N LEU A 36 15.49 -3.63 -5.63
CA LEU A 36 14.54 -4.63 -6.11
C LEU A 36 15.25 -5.94 -6.50
N SER A 37 16.39 -5.86 -7.19
CA SER A 37 17.22 -7.03 -7.55
C SER A 37 17.73 -7.76 -6.31
N ASP A 38 18.14 -7.02 -5.27
CA ASP A 38 18.61 -7.59 -4.00
C ASP A 38 17.47 -8.26 -3.20
N LEU A 39 16.27 -7.67 -3.24
CA LEU A 39 15.10 -8.20 -2.54
C LEU A 39 14.48 -9.40 -3.23
N LEU A 40 14.51 -9.42 -4.56
CA LEU A 40 13.89 -10.42 -5.40
C LEU A 40 14.86 -10.85 -6.51
N PRO A 41 15.81 -11.75 -6.22
CA PRO A 41 16.73 -12.28 -7.22
C PRO A 41 15.97 -12.87 -8.42
N GLY A 42 16.35 -12.45 -9.63
CA GLY A 42 15.69 -12.84 -10.88
C GLY A 42 14.55 -11.89 -11.31
N SER A 43 14.20 -10.89 -10.52
CA SER A 43 13.27 -9.84 -10.97
C SER A 43 13.87 -8.98 -12.08
N ARG A 44 13.01 -8.37 -12.89
CA ARG A 44 13.41 -7.41 -13.94
C ARG A 44 12.70 -6.09 -13.72
N THR A 45 13.43 -4.99 -13.90
CA THR A 45 12.90 -3.64 -13.80
C THR A 45 13.08 -2.91 -15.12
N ASP A 46 11.97 -2.59 -15.77
CA ASP A 46 11.95 -1.67 -16.91
C ASP A 46 11.86 -0.24 -16.37
N LEU A 47 12.57 0.67 -17.02
CA LEU A 47 12.66 2.08 -16.60
C LEU A 47 11.86 2.97 -17.54
N ALA A 48 11.17 3.96 -17.02
CA ALA A 48 10.55 5.04 -17.77
C ALA A 48 10.80 6.37 -17.06
N THR A 49 10.93 7.45 -17.83
CA THR A 49 11.21 8.80 -17.32
C THR A 49 9.97 9.70 -17.33
N SER A 50 8.84 9.17 -17.85
CA SER A 50 7.61 9.95 -18.07
C SER A 50 6.39 9.02 -18.18
N ILE A 51 5.19 9.58 -18.06
CA ILE A 51 3.94 8.86 -18.35
C ILE A 51 3.88 8.43 -19.81
N GLN A 52 4.37 9.27 -20.71
CA GLN A 52 4.40 8.95 -22.14
C GLN A 52 5.30 7.73 -22.42
N GLU A 53 6.48 7.65 -21.83
CA GLU A 53 7.36 6.48 -21.98
C GLU A 53 6.73 5.23 -21.36
N SER A 54 6.07 5.37 -20.20
CA SER A 54 5.33 4.28 -19.57
C SER A 54 4.23 3.72 -20.47
N ARG A 55 3.48 4.60 -21.14
CA ARG A 55 2.45 4.22 -22.13
C ARG A 55 3.06 3.37 -23.25
N HIS A 56 4.22 3.78 -23.77
CA HIS A 56 4.94 3.04 -24.81
C HIS A 56 5.32 1.63 -24.33
N ARG A 57 5.85 1.52 -23.12
CA ARG A 57 6.24 0.22 -22.54
C ARG A 57 5.05 -0.70 -22.31
N LEU A 58 3.95 -0.17 -21.81
CA LEU A 58 2.70 -0.93 -21.61
C LEU A 58 2.09 -1.37 -22.96
N ALA A 59 2.19 -0.54 -24.02
CA ALA A 59 1.70 -0.86 -25.35
C ALA A 59 2.46 -2.01 -26.03
N THR A 60 3.66 -2.39 -25.58
CA THR A 60 4.38 -3.56 -26.09
C THR A 60 3.77 -4.91 -25.68
N GLY A 61 2.68 -4.91 -24.89
CA GLY A 61 2.04 -6.11 -24.36
C GLY A 61 2.76 -6.73 -23.15
N ARG A 62 3.80 -6.10 -22.65
CA ARG A 62 4.45 -6.54 -21.40
C ARG A 62 3.51 -6.37 -20.22
N ARG A 63 3.48 -7.35 -19.35
CA ARG A 63 2.75 -7.29 -18.09
C ARG A 63 3.74 -7.03 -16.97
N TYR A 64 3.37 -6.10 -16.09
CA TYR A 64 4.13 -5.78 -14.89
C TYR A 64 3.36 -6.26 -13.66
N ASP A 65 4.08 -6.83 -12.72
CA ASP A 65 3.51 -7.21 -11.41
C ASP A 65 3.30 -5.99 -10.52
N TYR A 66 4.15 -4.96 -10.69
CA TYR A 66 4.09 -3.71 -9.94
C TYR A 66 4.57 -2.53 -10.79
N VAL A 67 3.97 -1.37 -10.54
CA VAL A 67 4.49 -0.07 -10.97
C VAL A 67 4.99 0.70 -9.76
N LEU A 68 6.24 1.18 -9.81
CA LEU A 68 6.76 2.18 -8.89
C LEU A 68 6.67 3.54 -9.60
N LEU A 69 5.99 4.49 -9.00
CA LEU A 69 5.63 5.75 -9.68
C LEU A 69 6.10 6.96 -8.88
N ASP A 70 6.92 7.80 -9.48
CA ASP A 70 7.07 9.18 -9.01
C ASP A 70 5.86 10.03 -9.39
N LEU A 71 5.47 10.91 -8.49
CA LEU A 71 4.41 11.90 -8.76
C LEU A 71 4.92 13.13 -9.50
N GLN A 72 6.23 13.40 -9.46
CA GLN A 72 6.84 14.55 -10.11
C GLN A 72 7.56 14.09 -11.37
N LEU A 73 6.85 14.10 -12.49
CA LEU A 73 7.38 13.71 -13.80
C LEU A 73 7.38 14.93 -14.73
N PRO A 74 8.25 14.96 -15.76
CA PRO A 74 8.37 16.12 -16.64
C PRO A 74 7.11 16.39 -17.48
N ASP A 75 6.30 15.36 -17.74
CA ASP A 75 5.07 15.44 -18.54
C ASP A 75 3.78 15.39 -17.71
N CYS A 76 3.87 15.12 -16.40
CA CYS A 76 2.73 15.03 -15.52
C CYS A 76 3.15 15.15 -14.06
N ALA A 77 2.38 15.85 -13.22
CA ALA A 77 2.74 16.07 -11.83
C ALA A 77 1.60 15.79 -10.85
N GLY A 78 1.97 15.42 -9.61
CA GLY A 78 1.03 15.21 -8.52
C GLY A 78 0.09 14.04 -8.72
N HIS A 79 -1.14 14.17 -8.28
CA HIS A 79 -2.17 13.12 -8.33
C HIS A 79 -2.55 12.72 -9.77
N GLU A 80 -2.34 13.62 -10.72
CA GLU A 80 -2.63 13.34 -12.13
C GLU A 80 -1.73 12.23 -12.67
N SER A 81 -0.45 12.18 -12.24
CA SER A 81 0.47 11.08 -12.59
C SER A 81 -0.08 9.72 -12.17
N LEU A 82 -0.62 9.64 -10.94
CA LEU A 82 -1.25 8.41 -10.45
C LEU A 82 -2.54 8.09 -11.21
N ALA A 83 -3.38 9.09 -11.49
CA ALA A 83 -4.64 8.89 -12.23
C ALA A 83 -4.37 8.34 -13.64
N GLN A 84 -3.42 8.94 -14.36
CA GLN A 84 -3.05 8.49 -15.71
C GLN A 84 -2.42 7.09 -15.69
N MET A 85 -1.53 6.80 -14.73
CA MET A 85 -0.93 5.47 -14.61
C MET A 85 -1.97 4.40 -14.31
N ARG A 86 -2.95 4.68 -13.44
CA ARG A 86 -4.06 3.76 -13.18
C ARG A 86 -4.92 3.50 -14.41
N ALA A 87 -5.17 4.52 -15.21
CA ALA A 87 -5.90 4.36 -16.48
C ALA A 87 -5.12 3.51 -17.50
N LEU A 88 -3.79 3.60 -17.51
CA LEU A 88 -2.90 2.82 -18.37
C LEU A 88 -2.73 1.37 -17.92
N ALA A 89 -2.71 1.12 -16.60
CA ALA A 89 -2.47 -0.18 -15.98
C ALA A 89 -3.47 -0.45 -14.85
N PRO A 90 -4.78 -0.63 -15.15
CA PRO A 90 -5.86 -0.70 -14.16
C PRO A 90 -5.71 -1.88 -13.19
N ASP A 91 -5.17 -3.01 -13.67
CA ASP A 91 -5.01 -4.24 -12.88
C ASP A 91 -3.64 -4.36 -12.20
N THR A 92 -2.71 -3.43 -12.46
CA THR A 92 -1.36 -3.47 -11.92
C THR A 92 -1.28 -2.67 -10.62
N PRO A 93 -0.83 -3.25 -9.50
CA PRO A 93 -0.60 -2.53 -8.26
C PRO A 93 0.44 -1.41 -8.43
N ILE A 94 0.09 -0.19 -7.96
CA ILE A 94 0.96 0.98 -8.05
C ILE A 94 1.47 1.34 -6.66
N ILE A 95 2.79 1.47 -6.53
CA ILE A 95 3.48 1.96 -5.34
C ILE A 95 4.02 3.34 -5.68
N VAL A 96 3.59 4.36 -4.95
CA VAL A 96 4.08 5.73 -5.13
C VAL A 96 5.43 5.88 -4.43
N VAL A 97 6.43 6.43 -5.13
CA VAL A 97 7.77 6.73 -4.60
C VAL A 97 8.11 8.17 -4.99
N THR A 98 7.99 9.12 -4.08
CA THR A 98 8.08 10.54 -4.42
C THR A 98 8.72 11.39 -3.33
N GLY A 99 9.25 12.56 -3.70
CA GLY A 99 9.79 13.57 -2.78
C GLY A 99 8.72 14.32 -1.97
N GLU A 100 7.47 14.28 -2.43
CA GLU A 100 6.34 14.90 -1.71
C GLU A 100 6.04 14.09 -0.44
N SER A 101 5.80 14.78 0.67
CA SER A 101 5.58 14.12 1.97
C SER A 101 4.43 14.73 2.77
N SER A 102 3.65 15.64 2.16
CA SER A 102 2.49 16.20 2.83
C SER A 102 1.42 15.13 3.08
N ARG A 103 0.78 15.20 4.24
CA ARG A 103 -0.27 14.26 4.64
C ARG A 103 -1.39 14.16 3.61
N ASP A 104 -1.83 15.31 3.10
CA ASP A 104 -2.97 15.36 2.18
C ASP A 104 -2.68 14.65 0.86
N VAL A 105 -1.46 14.80 0.34
CA VAL A 105 -1.00 14.09 -0.86
C VAL A 105 -0.92 12.59 -0.61
N ILE A 106 -0.35 12.17 0.53
CA ILE A 106 -0.24 10.76 0.89
C ILE A 106 -1.64 10.12 0.99
N VAL A 107 -2.53 10.72 1.78
CA VAL A 107 -3.90 10.21 1.97
C VAL A 107 -4.63 10.14 0.63
N ARG A 108 -4.53 11.19 -0.18
CA ARG A 108 -5.18 11.25 -1.49
C ARG A 108 -4.67 10.14 -2.43
N CYS A 109 -3.38 9.88 -2.48
CA CYS A 109 -2.82 8.78 -3.29
C CYS A 109 -3.35 7.42 -2.84
N LEU A 110 -3.44 7.18 -1.53
CA LEU A 110 -3.97 5.94 -0.98
C LEU A 110 -5.48 5.78 -1.27
N GLU A 111 -6.25 6.87 -1.18
CA GLU A 111 -7.67 6.90 -1.58
C GLU A 111 -7.87 6.59 -3.06
N MET A 112 -6.99 7.08 -3.91
CA MET A 112 -6.97 6.78 -5.34
C MET A 112 -6.51 5.35 -5.65
N GLY A 113 -6.16 4.56 -4.61
CA GLY A 113 -5.85 3.14 -4.72
C GLY A 113 -4.38 2.83 -4.96
N ALA A 114 -3.46 3.71 -4.59
CA ALA A 114 -2.05 3.33 -4.49
C ALA A 114 -1.90 2.20 -3.45
N LEU A 115 -1.10 1.18 -3.78
CA LEU A 115 -0.83 0.05 -2.88
C LEU A 115 0.06 0.47 -1.69
N GLY A 116 0.89 1.48 -1.87
CA GLY A 116 1.75 2.03 -0.85
C GLY A 116 2.31 3.38 -1.24
N TYR A 117 2.87 4.10 -0.27
CA TYR A 117 3.47 5.41 -0.46
C TYR A 117 4.82 5.48 0.24
N ILE A 118 5.89 5.72 -0.49
CA ILE A 118 7.28 5.70 -0.02
C ILE A 118 7.89 7.08 -0.28
N PRO A 119 8.13 7.91 0.75
CA PRO A 119 8.88 9.15 0.60
C PRO A 119 10.33 8.91 0.18
N LYS A 120 10.81 9.63 -0.84
CA LYS A 120 12.22 9.60 -1.30
C LYS A 120 13.21 10.10 -0.25
N SER A 121 12.75 10.87 0.75
CA SER A 121 13.55 11.37 1.87
C SER A 121 13.96 10.32 2.90
N LEU A 122 13.41 9.10 2.80
CA LEU A 122 13.73 8.02 3.72
C LEU A 122 15.12 7.45 3.46
N GLN A 123 15.75 6.93 4.53
CA GLN A 123 17.01 6.19 4.41
C GLN A 123 16.83 4.92 3.60
N ALA A 124 17.87 4.47 2.91
CA ALA A 124 17.83 3.31 2.01
C ALA A 124 17.26 2.04 2.67
N ASP A 125 17.58 1.78 3.94
CA ASP A 125 17.07 0.62 4.67
C ASP A 125 15.56 0.70 4.91
N VAL A 126 15.03 1.90 5.14
CA VAL A 126 13.58 2.12 5.30
C VAL A 126 12.86 1.95 3.97
N VAL A 127 13.42 2.47 2.88
CA VAL A 127 12.91 2.26 1.51
C VAL A 127 12.88 0.77 1.18
N ARG A 128 13.96 0.04 1.47
CA ARG A 128 14.05 -1.42 1.30
C ARG A 128 12.96 -2.15 2.09
N HIS A 129 12.74 -1.77 3.34
CA HIS A 129 11.70 -2.36 4.18
C HIS A 129 10.30 -2.06 3.64
N ALA A 130 10.04 -0.82 3.24
CA ALA A 130 8.76 -0.38 2.67
C ALA A 130 8.44 -1.11 1.36
N LEU A 131 9.42 -1.28 0.46
CA LEU A 131 9.28 -2.07 -0.77
C LEU A 131 8.97 -3.53 -0.46
N ARG A 132 9.65 -4.14 0.51
CA ARG A 132 9.38 -5.54 0.93
C ARG A 132 7.94 -5.69 1.41
N LEU A 133 7.44 -4.78 2.23
CA LEU A 133 6.06 -4.79 2.70
C LEU A 133 5.07 -4.65 1.53
N ALA A 134 5.29 -3.68 0.64
CA ALA A 134 4.41 -3.45 -0.49
C ALA A 134 4.35 -4.66 -1.44
N ILE A 135 5.50 -5.27 -1.75
CA ILE A 135 5.60 -6.47 -2.60
C ILE A 135 4.94 -7.70 -1.93
N SER A 136 4.91 -7.79 -0.60
CA SER A 136 4.17 -8.83 0.12
C SER A 136 2.68 -8.57 0.22
N GLY A 137 2.17 -7.52 -0.46
CA GLY A 137 0.75 -7.14 -0.43
C GLY A 137 0.32 -6.40 0.84
N GLN A 138 1.28 -5.92 1.63
CA GLN A 138 1.04 -5.07 2.78
C GLN A 138 1.15 -3.60 2.37
N VAL A 139 0.35 -2.73 3.00
CA VAL A 139 0.40 -1.29 2.71
C VAL A 139 1.44 -0.62 3.60
N TYR A 140 2.46 -0.03 2.99
CA TYR A 140 3.34 0.87 3.71
C TYR A 140 2.73 2.28 3.74
N VAL A 141 2.52 2.79 4.94
CA VAL A 141 2.00 4.15 5.17
C VAL A 141 3.04 4.92 5.97
N PRO A 142 3.60 6.01 5.44
CA PRO A 142 4.57 6.83 6.16
C PRO A 142 3.92 7.52 7.37
N ARG A 143 4.75 7.88 8.36
CA ARG A 143 4.30 8.50 9.62
C ARG A 143 3.56 9.82 9.39
N GLU A 144 3.93 10.55 8.37
CA GLU A 144 3.36 11.85 7.97
C GLU A 144 1.87 11.72 7.63
N ALA A 145 1.46 10.62 7.00
CA ALA A 145 0.05 10.33 6.73
C ALA A 145 -0.77 10.08 8.01
N LEU A 146 -0.08 9.74 9.10
CA LEU A 146 -0.68 9.41 10.38
C LEU A 146 -0.70 10.62 11.34
N ALA A 147 -0.16 11.78 10.95
CA ALA A 147 -0.19 13.01 11.74
C ALA A 147 -1.60 13.64 11.71
N ALA A 148 -2.02 14.23 12.82
CA ALA A 148 -3.29 14.94 12.89
C ALA A 148 -3.27 16.20 12.00
N PRO A 149 -4.38 16.61 11.37
CA PRO A 149 -4.45 17.83 10.57
C PRO A 149 -4.02 19.06 11.40
N GLY A 150 -3.02 19.81 10.90
CA GLY A 150 -2.57 21.08 11.54
C GLY A 150 -1.36 20.97 12.46
N SER A 151 -0.71 19.83 12.61
CA SER A 151 0.50 19.72 13.42
C SER A 151 1.78 19.95 12.61
N GLU A 152 2.10 21.20 12.32
CA GLU A 152 3.45 21.64 11.89
C GLU A 152 4.40 21.76 13.09
N ARG A 153 4.63 20.68 13.83
CA ARG A 153 5.72 20.64 14.82
C ARG A 153 6.25 19.23 14.94
N PRO A 154 7.57 19.02 15.09
CA PRO A 154 8.08 17.78 15.64
C PRO A 154 7.65 17.72 17.10
N ALA A 155 6.38 17.44 17.34
CA ALA A 155 5.83 17.31 18.66
C ALA A 155 5.96 15.86 19.11
N ARG A 156 6.62 15.69 20.25
CA ARG A 156 6.42 14.60 21.19
C ARG A 156 4.97 14.12 21.14
N PRO A 157 4.68 12.81 21.08
CA PRO A 157 3.32 12.31 20.97
C PRO A 157 2.50 12.77 22.19
N ALA A 158 1.62 13.73 21.99
CA ALA A 158 0.47 13.88 22.85
C ALA A 158 -0.45 12.71 22.50
N THR A 159 -0.44 11.69 23.33
CA THR A 159 -1.33 10.53 23.26
C THR A 159 -2.76 11.06 23.33
N PRO A 160 -3.63 10.87 22.29
CA PRO A 160 -5.06 11.08 22.46
C PRO A 160 -5.51 10.18 23.60
N ALA A 161 -6.43 10.67 24.43
CA ALA A 161 -7.01 9.83 25.47
C ALA A 161 -7.54 8.54 24.83
N PRO A 162 -7.16 7.35 25.33
CA PRO A 162 -7.45 6.08 24.69
C PRO A 162 -8.97 5.89 24.56
N ARG A 163 -9.46 5.71 23.33
CA ARG A 163 -10.86 5.40 23.08
C ARG A 163 -11.04 3.89 23.00
N ASN A 164 -11.96 3.38 23.79
CA ASN A 164 -12.35 1.97 23.76
C ASN A 164 -12.89 1.62 22.35
N PRO A 165 -12.34 0.62 21.64
CA PRO A 165 -12.83 0.20 20.33
C PRO A 165 -14.32 -0.17 20.30
N ARG A 166 -14.86 -0.62 21.43
CA ARG A 166 -16.28 -0.93 21.57
C ARG A 166 -17.19 0.31 21.50
N ALA A 167 -16.66 1.49 21.84
CA ALA A 167 -17.39 2.75 21.67
C ALA A 167 -17.62 3.12 20.19
N LEU A 168 -16.92 2.46 19.25
CA LEU A 168 -17.12 2.55 17.82
C LEU A 168 -18.20 1.57 17.30
N GLY A 169 -18.92 0.89 18.19
CA GLY A 169 -19.93 -0.10 17.81
C GLY A 169 -19.36 -1.44 17.30
N LEU A 170 -18.05 -1.69 17.51
CA LEU A 170 -17.40 -2.93 17.08
C LEU A 170 -17.66 -4.07 18.07
N THR A 171 -17.98 -5.25 17.56
CA THR A 171 -18.02 -6.49 18.36
C THR A 171 -16.62 -6.90 18.77
N ALA A 172 -16.47 -7.77 19.79
CA ALA A 172 -15.17 -8.26 20.24
C ALA A 172 -14.35 -8.85 19.08
N ARG A 173 -14.98 -9.62 18.20
CA ARG A 173 -14.31 -10.23 17.04
C ARG A 173 -13.85 -9.21 16.01
N GLN A 174 -14.62 -8.15 15.80
CA GLN A 174 -14.25 -7.04 14.91
C GLN A 174 -13.10 -6.21 15.50
N VAL A 175 -13.05 -6.08 16.83
CA VAL A 175 -11.95 -5.45 17.54
C VAL A 175 -10.64 -6.25 17.35
N ASP A 176 -10.70 -7.60 17.48
CA ASP A 176 -9.55 -8.47 17.22
C ASP A 176 -9.04 -8.31 15.78
N VAL A 177 -9.96 -8.31 14.81
CA VAL A 177 -9.63 -8.10 13.40
C VAL A 177 -9.02 -6.72 13.17
N LEU A 178 -9.59 -5.64 13.72
CA LEU A 178 -9.05 -4.28 13.61
C LEU A 178 -7.64 -4.19 14.21
N ARG A 179 -7.41 -4.81 15.38
CA ARG A 179 -6.10 -4.86 16.01
C ARG A 179 -5.05 -5.49 15.09
N LEU A 180 -5.35 -6.62 14.48
CA LEU A 180 -4.44 -7.30 13.55
C LEU A 180 -4.27 -6.54 12.22
N MET A 181 -5.32 -5.85 11.76
CA MET A 181 -5.21 -4.92 10.62
C MET A 181 -4.24 -3.78 10.91
N MET A 182 -4.27 -3.21 12.11
CA MET A 182 -3.36 -2.13 12.54
C MET A 182 -1.91 -2.61 12.71
N GLN A 183 -1.70 -3.90 12.96
CA GLN A 183 -0.39 -4.54 12.93
C GLN A 183 0.10 -4.84 11.50
N GLY A 184 -0.71 -4.56 10.48
CA GLY A 184 -0.38 -4.78 9.08
C GLY A 184 -0.58 -6.21 8.58
N LEU A 185 -1.17 -7.13 9.36
CA LEU A 185 -1.33 -8.53 8.97
C LEU A 185 -2.33 -8.67 7.81
N PRO A 186 -1.99 -9.33 6.69
CA PRO A 186 -2.93 -9.64 5.63
C PRO A 186 -4.02 -10.62 6.10
N ASN A 187 -5.17 -10.67 5.40
CA ASN A 187 -6.30 -11.51 5.79
C ASN A 187 -5.92 -12.98 6.03
N LYS A 188 -5.01 -13.53 5.23
CA LYS A 188 -4.52 -14.92 5.36
C LYS A 188 -3.84 -15.18 6.73
N LEU A 189 -3.09 -14.20 7.24
CA LEU A 189 -2.47 -14.29 8.57
C LEU A 189 -3.49 -14.02 9.67
N ILE A 190 -4.44 -13.11 9.47
CA ILE A 190 -5.55 -12.87 10.39
C ILE A 190 -6.40 -14.16 10.55
N CYS A 191 -6.63 -14.89 9.45
CA CYS A 191 -7.30 -16.19 9.49
C CYS A 191 -6.59 -17.18 10.42
N ARG A 192 -5.28 -17.27 10.31
CA ARG A 192 -4.45 -18.17 11.13
C ARG A 192 -4.46 -17.75 12.60
N GLU A 193 -4.24 -16.46 12.85
CA GLU A 193 -4.17 -15.91 14.21
C GLU A 193 -5.49 -16.05 14.97
N LEU A 194 -6.61 -15.84 14.30
CA LEU A 194 -7.95 -15.91 14.88
C LEU A 194 -8.64 -17.26 14.70
N GLN A 195 -8.01 -18.20 14.00
CA GLN A 195 -8.57 -19.51 13.65
C GLN A 195 -9.95 -19.39 12.93
N LEU A 196 -10.04 -18.46 11.97
CA LEU A 196 -11.24 -18.19 11.20
C LEU A 196 -11.05 -18.53 9.73
N ALA A 197 -12.14 -18.89 9.05
CA ALA A 197 -12.17 -19.03 7.60
C ALA A 197 -11.97 -17.67 6.91
N GLU A 198 -11.38 -17.66 5.71
CA GLU A 198 -11.07 -16.42 4.98
C GLU A 198 -12.34 -15.60 4.67
N GLY A 199 -13.44 -16.27 4.32
CA GLY A 199 -14.73 -15.62 4.12
C GLY A 199 -15.23 -14.88 5.36
N THR A 200 -15.04 -15.48 6.56
CA THR A 200 -15.41 -14.87 7.84
C THR A 200 -14.56 -13.64 8.13
N VAL A 201 -13.25 -13.71 7.89
CA VAL A 201 -12.35 -12.54 8.07
C VAL A 201 -12.75 -11.41 7.11
N LYS A 202 -13.07 -11.70 5.85
CA LYS A 202 -13.56 -10.70 4.88
C LYS A 202 -14.84 -10.00 5.37
N VAL A 203 -15.77 -10.74 5.96
CA VAL A 203 -17.00 -10.17 6.55
C VAL A 203 -16.67 -9.24 7.72
N HIS A 204 -15.78 -9.64 8.63
CA HIS A 204 -15.37 -8.80 9.74
C HIS A 204 -14.61 -7.55 9.27
N VAL A 205 -13.72 -7.66 8.29
CA VAL A 205 -13.04 -6.50 7.68
C VAL A 205 -14.08 -5.54 7.10
N SER A 206 -15.05 -6.01 6.32
CA SER A 206 -16.11 -5.17 5.76
C SER A 206 -16.98 -4.49 6.84
N ALA A 207 -17.23 -5.16 7.96
CA ALA A 207 -17.94 -4.58 9.09
C ALA A 207 -17.12 -3.49 9.80
N VAL A 208 -15.81 -3.69 9.97
CA VAL A 208 -14.89 -2.70 10.51
C VAL A 208 -14.85 -1.46 9.60
N LEU A 209 -14.74 -1.63 8.28
CA LEU A 209 -14.74 -0.51 7.33
C LEU A 209 -16.02 0.32 7.46
N ARG A 210 -17.19 -0.33 7.54
CA ARG A 210 -18.47 0.36 7.74
C ARG A 210 -18.56 1.10 9.07
N ALA A 211 -18.12 0.47 10.17
CA ALA A 211 -18.16 1.09 11.49
C ALA A 211 -17.27 2.34 11.59
N LEU A 212 -16.16 2.35 10.86
CA LEU A 212 -15.26 3.50 10.76
C LEU A 212 -15.66 4.49 9.65
N ALA A 213 -16.76 4.23 8.92
CA ALA A 213 -17.25 5.02 7.79
C ALA A 213 -16.18 5.22 6.69
N VAL A 214 -15.41 4.18 6.38
CA VAL A 214 -14.33 4.20 5.39
C VAL A 214 -14.51 3.11 4.34
N THR A 215 -13.89 3.29 3.17
CA THR A 215 -14.05 2.39 2.02
C THR A 215 -12.85 1.46 1.80
N SER A 216 -11.71 1.74 2.45
CA SER A 216 -10.50 0.94 2.28
C SER A 216 -9.89 0.52 3.61
N ARG A 217 -9.15 -0.60 3.59
CA ARG A 217 -8.38 -1.09 4.73
C ARG A 217 -7.38 -0.06 5.26
N THR A 218 -6.72 0.65 4.34
CA THR A 218 -5.74 1.69 4.68
C THR A 218 -6.41 2.84 5.43
N GLN A 219 -7.54 3.33 4.94
CA GLN A 219 -8.34 4.33 5.65
C GLN A 219 -8.76 3.85 7.03
N ALA A 220 -9.16 2.59 7.18
CA ALA A 220 -9.54 2.03 8.47
C ALA A 220 -8.39 2.09 9.49
N VAL A 221 -7.17 1.75 9.07
CA VAL A 221 -5.98 1.80 9.92
C VAL A 221 -5.64 3.25 10.30
N ILE A 222 -5.70 4.18 9.35
CA ILE A 222 -5.47 5.61 9.59
C ILE A 222 -6.52 6.14 10.58
N THR A 223 -7.80 5.97 10.27
CA THR A 223 -8.91 6.46 11.10
C THR A 223 -8.86 5.87 12.52
N ALA A 224 -8.61 4.57 12.67
CA ALA A 224 -8.51 3.94 13.98
C ALA A 224 -7.37 4.52 14.83
N ARG A 225 -6.27 4.91 14.21
CA ARG A 225 -5.15 5.57 14.87
C ARG A 225 -5.48 7.01 15.24
N ASP A 226 -6.09 7.76 14.33
CA ASP A 226 -6.48 9.17 14.56
C ASP A 226 -7.49 9.31 15.70
N VAL A 227 -8.41 8.36 15.85
CA VAL A 227 -9.35 8.34 16.98
C VAL A 227 -8.74 7.74 18.25
N GLY A 228 -7.46 7.36 18.24
CA GLY A 228 -6.74 6.88 19.40
C GLY A 228 -7.28 5.56 19.95
N VAL A 229 -7.61 4.59 19.06
CA VAL A 229 -8.10 3.28 19.48
C VAL A 229 -7.01 2.55 20.29
N ASP A 230 -7.30 2.26 21.57
CA ASP A 230 -6.45 1.47 22.44
C ASP A 230 -7.08 0.09 22.69
N PHE A 231 -6.26 -0.96 22.49
CA PHE A 231 -6.65 -2.36 22.67
C PHE A 231 -6.25 -2.94 24.03
N LYS A 232 -5.79 -2.06 24.94
CA LYS A 232 -5.47 -2.47 26.32
C LYS A 232 -6.76 -2.62 27.11
N HIS A 233 -7.31 -3.82 27.08
CA HIS A 233 -8.13 -4.42 28.14
C HIS A 233 -8.21 -5.92 27.94
#